data_fddf43a34f1083b8ac06eb23cbbab26f
#
_entry.id   fddf43a34f1083b8ac06eb23cbbab26f
#
_cell.length_a   1.000
_cell.length_b   1.000
_cell.length_c   1.000
_cell.angle_alpha   90.00
_cell.angle_beta   90.00
_cell.angle_gamma   90.00
#
_symmetry.space_group_name_H-M   'P 1'
#
loop_
_entity.id
_entity.type
_entity.pdbx_description
1 polymer ?
#
loop_
_entity_poly.entity_id
_entity_poly.type
_entity_poly.pdbx_seq_one_letter_code
_entity_poly.pdbx_strand_id
1 'polypeptide(L)'
;MANKELKRGLEARHIQMIALGGTIGVGLFMGSASTIKWTGPSVMLAYAIAGIFIFFIMRAMGEMLYMEPSTGSFATFGHKYIHPLAGYMTAWSNWFQWVIVGMSEIIAVGAYMQYWFPGLPAWIPGVIAMVILGAANLISVKSFGEFEFWFAMIKIVTILLMIIAGFGLIFFGIGNGGEAIGISNLWSNGGFFTGGFSGFFFALSLVVGAYQGVELIGITAGEAKNPKKTLTRAIQSTIWRILIFYIGAIFVIVTVYPWDQLSTIGSPFVATFAKVGITAAAGLINFVVITAAMSGCNSGIYSAGRMLYTLGVNGQAPKYFTKISSNGVPLFGTIGVIIGLAVGVVLSYIAPKNLFVYVYSASVLPGMVPWFVILISQIRFRKEKGAEMKDHPFKMPFAPVTNYLTIAFLIMVLIGMWFNDDTRISLVVGIVFLAIVTISFYAFGIGKRAPLDIQNDQEISSK
;
A
#
# COMPACT_ATOMS: atom_id res chain seq x y z
N MET A 1 -8.19 17.17 32.96
CA MET A 1 -7.47 17.25 31.67
C MET A 1 -8.32 16.58 30.61
N ALA A 2 -8.55 17.25 29.47
CA ALA A 2 -9.47 16.74 28.45
C ALA A 2 -9.03 15.36 27.92
N ASN A 3 -10.00 14.46 27.76
CA ASN A 3 -9.86 13.14 27.13
C ASN A 3 -9.09 13.30 25.82
N LYS A 4 -7.84 12.81 25.76
CA LYS A 4 -7.04 12.86 24.54
C LYS A 4 -7.40 11.65 23.65
N GLU A 5 -8.48 11.81 22.89
CA GLU A 5 -8.81 10.90 21.80
C GLU A 5 -8.01 11.26 20.54
N LEU A 6 -7.88 10.30 19.63
CA LEU A 6 -7.36 10.57 18.29
C LEU A 6 -8.21 11.69 17.66
N LYS A 7 -7.57 12.81 17.32
CA LYS A 7 -8.31 13.95 16.76
C LYS A 7 -8.80 13.64 15.35
N ARG A 8 -10.07 13.89 15.08
CA ARG A 8 -10.67 13.87 13.72
C ARG A 8 -10.19 15.10 12.94
N GLY A 9 -8.92 15.10 12.54
CA GLY A 9 -8.26 16.23 11.88
C GLY A 9 -8.26 16.19 10.36
N LEU A 10 -8.71 15.07 9.74
CA LEU A 10 -8.72 14.91 8.29
C LEU A 10 -9.98 15.52 7.67
N GLU A 11 -9.78 16.41 6.70
CA GLU A 11 -10.85 16.99 5.88
C GLU A 11 -11.25 16.00 4.76
N ALA A 12 -12.42 16.19 4.15
CA ALA A 12 -12.91 15.34 3.06
C ALA A 12 -11.93 15.28 1.87
N ARG A 13 -11.26 16.40 1.55
CA ARG A 13 -10.24 16.44 0.48
C ARG A 13 -9.04 15.55 0.80
N HIS A 14 -8.57 15.53 2.05
CA HIS A 14 -7.47 14.67 2.48
C HIS A 14 -7.82 13.20 2.30
N ILE A 15 -8.99 12.79 2.79
CA ILE A 15 -9.45 11.39 2.71
C ILE A 15 -9.64 10.94 1.24
N GLN A 16 -10.16 11.83 0.38
CA GLN A 16 -10.28 11.53 -1.05
C GLN A 16 -8.92 11.33 -1.71
N MET A 17 -7.94 12.18 -1.40
CA MET A 17 -6.59 12.07 -1.96
C MET A 17 -5.83 10.86 -1.39
N ILE A 18 -5.97 10.55 -0.10
CA ILE A 18 -5.46 9.32 0.51
C ILE A 18 -6.06 8.10 -0.20
N ALA A 19 -7.38 8.11 -0.44
CA ALA A 19 -8.07 7.03 -1.12
C ALA A 19 -7.61 6.86 -2.58
N LEU A 20 -7.32 7.93 -3.29
CA LEU A 20 -6.90 7.91 -4.69
C LEU A 20 -5.40 7.66 -4.85
N GLY A 21 -4.60 8.33 -4.05
CA GLY A 21 -3.15 8.41 -4.18
C GLY A 21 -2.34 7.56 -3.21
N GLY A 22 -2.88 7.24 -2.03
CA GLY A 22 -2.12 6.55 -0.97
C GLY A 22 -1.63 5.15 -1.34
N THR A 23 -2.21 4.52 -2.37
CA THR A 23 -1.80 3.21 -2.88
C THR A 23 -0.83 3.28 -4.06
N ILE A 24 -0.67 4.46 -4.68
CA ILE A 24 0.24 4.66 -5.81
C ILE A 24 1.60 5.06 -5.25
N GLY A 25 2.45 4.09 -5.00
CA GLY A 25 3.81 4.24 -4.49
C GLY A 25 4.84 3.64 -5.45
N VAL A 26 6.05 3.37 -4.95
CA VAL A 26 7.14 2.77 -5.74
C VAL A 26 6.83 1.39 -6.30
N GLY A 27 5.85 0.68 -5.74
CA GLY A 27 5.38 -0.60 -6.27
C GLY A 27 4.91 -0.50 -7.73
N LEU A 28 4.21 0.58 -8.09
CA LEU A 28 3.84 0.84 -9.47
C LEU A 28 5.01 1.43 -10.27
N PHE A 29 5.72 2.43 -9.73
CA PHE A 29 6.74 3.15 -10.49
C PHE A 29 8.03 2.36 -10.71
N MET A 30 8.51 1.64 -9.72
CA MET A 30 9.76 0.88 -9.74
C MET A 30 9.51 -0.64 -9.88
N GLY A 31 8.51 -1.17 -9.17
CA GLY A 31 8.14 -2.58 -9.24
C GLY A 31 7.64 -3.01 -10.61
N SER A 32 7.06 -2.11 -11.40
CA SER A 32 6.62 -2.40 -12.77
C SER A 32 7.77 -2.82 -13.69
N ALA A 33 8.97 -2.28 -13.50
CA ALA A 33 10.14 -2.69 -14.30
C ALA A 33 10.44 -4.19 -14.14
N SER A 34 10.43 -4.70 -12.91
CA SER A 34 10.66 -6.11 -12.61
C SER A 34 9.53 -7.00 -13.14
N THR A 35 8.27 -6.58 -12.94
CA THR A 35 7.12 -7.36 -13.41
C THR A 35 7.03 -7.41 -14.94
N ILE A 36 7.34 -6.31 -15.62
CA ILE A 36 7.44 -6.29 -17.10
C ILE A 36 8.56 -7.21 -17.60
N LYS A 37 9.72 -7.19 -16.92
CA LYS A 37 10.84 -8.10 -17.26
C LYS A 37 10.44 -9.57 -17.16
N TRP A 38 9.62 -9.95 -16.18
CA TRP A 38 9.25 -11.35 -15.95
C TRP A 38 8.16 -11.85 -16.91
N THR A 39 7.26 -11.00 -17.38
CA THR A 39 6.09 -11.47 -18.13
C THR A 39 5.79 -10.70 -19.42
N GLY A 40 6.53 -9.63 -19.70
CA GLY A 40 6.29 -8.76 -20.86
C GLY A 40 4.95 -8.06 -20.82
N PRO A 41 4.29 -7.87 -22.00
CA PRO A 41 3.02 -7.13 -22.09
C PRO A 41 1.87 -7.75 -21.29
N SER A 42 1.91 -9.05 -20.99
CA SER A 42 0.88 -9.72 -20.18
C SER A 42 0.80 -9.23 -18.74
N VAL A 43 1.75 -8.42 -18.27
CA VAL A 43 1.69 -7.71 -16.99
C VAL A 43 0.39 -6.89 -16.84
N MET A 44 -0.17 -6.35 -17.94
CA MET A 44 -1.48 -5.67 -17.93
C MET A 44 -2.58 -6.60 -17.43
N LEU A 45 -2.58 -7.84 -17.88
CA LEU A 45 -3.55 -8.85 -17.42
C LEU A 45 -3.33 -9.21 -15.95
N ALA A 46 -2.08 -9.25 -15.49
CA ALA A 46 -1.76 -9.47 -14.08
C ALA A 46 -2.34 -8.34 -13.21
N TYR A 47 -2.18 -7.07 -13.60
CA TYR A 47 -2.80 -5.94 -12.90
C TYR A 47 -4.33 -5.99 -12.96
N ALA A 48 -4.94 -6.38 -14.09
CA ALA A 48 -6.39 -6.50 -14.21
C ALA A 48 -6.95 -7.59 -13.29
N ILE A 49 -6.37 -8.78 -13.30
CA ILE A 49 -6.79 -9.90 -12.46
C ILE A 49 -6.63 -9.57 -10.97
N ALA A 50 -5.44 -9.11 -10.56
CA ALA A 50 -5.21 -8.69 -9.18
C ALA A 50 -6.19 -7.59 -8.76
N GLY A 51 -6.43 -6.60 -9.64
CA GLY A 51 -7.37 -5.51 -9.39
C GLY A 51 -8.80 -5.97 -9.11
N ILE A 52 -9.30 -6.99 -9.79
CA ILE A 52 -10.62 -7.57 -9.54
C ILE A 52 -10.70 -8.16 -8.13
N PHE A 53 -9.70 -8.93 -7.71
CA PHE A 53 -9.69 -9.52 -6.38
C PHE A 53 -9.51 -8.46 -5.28
N ILE A 54 -8.68 -7.45 -5.51
CA ILE A 54 -8.53 -6.30 -4.61
C ILE A 54 -9.85 -5.54 -4.45
N PHE A 55 -10.60 -5.36 -5.53
CA PHE A 55 -11.94 -4.76 -5.46
C PHE A 55 -12.87 -5.56 -4.55
N PHE A 56 -12.86 -6.90 -4.61
CA PHE A 56 -13.66 -7.72 -3.71
C PHE A 56 -13.23 -7.58 -2.25
N ILE A 57 -11.93 -7.51 -1.97
CA ILE A 57 -11.42 -7.27 -0.61
C ILE A 57 -11.94 -5.92 -0.07
N MET A 58 -11.87 -4.87 -0.91
CA MET A 58 -12.36 -3.54 -0.54
C MET A 58 -13.87 -3.52 -0.32
N ARG A 59 -14.64 -4.27 -1.12
CA ARG A 59 -16.09 -4.42 -0.94
C ARG A 59 -16.43 -5.14 0.36
N ALA A 60 -15.70 -6.21 0.70
CA ALA A 60 -15.86 -6.93 1.97
C ALA A 60 -15.59 -6.03 3.18
N MET A 61 -14.48 -5.28 3.14
CA MET A 61 -14.13 -4.32 4.20
C MET A 61 -15.17 -3.21 4.32
N GLY A 62 -15.58 -2.64 3.20
CA GLY A 62 -16.55 -1.54 3.18
C GLY A 62 -17.93 -1.95 3.66
N GLU A 63 -18.37 -3.17 3.40
CA GLU A 63 -19.61 -3.73 3.91
C GLU A 63 -19.61 -3.73 5.44
N MET A 64 -18.56 -4.23 6.07
CA MET A 64 -18.44 -4.27 7.52
C MET A 64 -18.33 -2.85 8.12
N LEU A 65 -17.47 -1.99 7.55
CA LEU A 65 -17.25 -0.62 8.04
C LEU A 65 -18.47 0.28 7.87
N TYR A 66 -19.35 -0.02 6.92
CA TYR A 66 -20.58 0.75 6.74
C TYR A 66 -21.52 0.60 7.95
N MET A 67 -21.61 -0.60 8.51
CA MET A 67 -22.43 -0.92 9.69
C MET A 67 -21.68 -0.62 10.99
N GLU A 68 -20.41 -0.98 11.06
CA GLU A 68 -19.57 -0.90 12.25
C GLU A 68 -18.27 -0.09 11.98
N PRO A 69 -18.37 1.26 11.89
CA PRO A 69 -17.18 2.09 11.71
C PRO A 69 -16.22 1.93 12.90
N SER A 70 -14.96 1.63 12.61
CA SER A 70 -13.92 1.42 13.63
C SER A 70 -12.58 1.97 13.15
N THR A 71 -11.83 2.64 14.02
CA THR A 71 -10.45 3.10 13.75
C THR A 71 -9.46 1.94 13.67
N GLY A 72 -9.70 0.86 14.41
CA GLY A 72 -8.93 -0.40 14.31
C GLY A 72 -9.29 -1.23 13.08
N SER A 73 -10.38 -0.85 12.35
CA SER A 73 -10.79 -1.44 11.07
C SER A 73 -10.69 -2.98 11.06
N PHE A 74 -9.93 -3.52 10.13
CA PHE A 74 -9.75 -4.96 9.91
C PHE A 74 -9.15 -5.70 11.12
N ALA A 75 -8.32 -5.07 11.94
CA ALA A 75 -7.80 -5.70 13.16
C ALA A 75 -8.90 -5.87 14.21
N THR A 76 -9.80 -4.88 14.36
CA THR A 76 -10.98 -4.99 15.22
C THR A 76 -11.93 -6.09 14.73
N PHE A 77 -12.15 -6.18 13.41
CA PHE A 77 -12.98 -7.24 12.84
C PHE A 77 -12.36 -8.62 13.01
N GLY A 78 -11.05 -8.76 12.83
CA GLY A 78 -10.32 -9.99 13.10
C GLY A 78 -10.50 -10.47 14.55
N HIS A 79 -10.37 -9.55 15.51
CA HIS A 79 -10.58 -9.83 16.93
C HIS A 79 -12.03 -10.26 17.21
N LYS A 80 -13.01 -9.49 16.71
CA LYS A 80 -14.43 -9.69 16.99
C LYS A 80 -15.01 -10.93 16.31
N TYR A 81 -14.75 -11.09 15.00
CA TYR A 81 -15.41 -12.10 14.18
C TYR A 81 -14.60 -13.38 13.98
N ILE A 82 -13.30 -13.41 14.28
CA ILE A 82 -12.48 -14.62 14.14
C ILE A 82 -11.97 -15.10 15.49
N HIS A 83 -10.98 -14.41 16.04
CA HIS A 83 -10.33 -14.75 17.30
C HIS A 83 -9.39 -13.60 17.72
N PRO A 84 -9.13 -13.35 19.02
CA PRO A 84 -8.17 -12.35 19.48
C PRO A 84 -6.79 -12.43 18.79
N LEU A 85 -6.29 -13.64 18.51
CA LEU A 85 -5.05 -13.84 17.74
C LEU A 85 -5.15 -13.26 16.32
N ALA A 86 -6.27 -13.37 15.64
CA ALA A 86 -6.44 -12.84 14.30
C ALA A 86 -6.32 -11.31 14.27
N GLY A 87 -6.94 -10.63 15.23
CA GLY A 87 -6.78 -9.18 15.41
C GLY A 87 -5.34 -8.79 15.72
N TYR A 88 -4.70 -9.51 16.63
CA TYR A 88 -3.30 -9.31 17.01
C TYR A 88 -2.35 -9.49 15.83
N MET A 89 -2.45 -10.61 15.12
CA MET A 89 -1.65 -10.88 13.93
C MET A 89 -1.84 -9.82 12.85
N THR A 90 -3.09 -9.41 12.62
CA THR A 90 -3.43 -8.41 11.61
C THR A 90 -2.80 -7.05 11.91
N ALA A 91 -2.88 -6.59 13.15
CA ALA A 91 -2.31 -5.30 13.54
C ALA A 91 -0.77 -5.30 13.47
N TRP A 92 -0.10 -6.36 13.93
CA TRP A 92 1.34 -6.50 13.81
C TRP A 92 1.80 -6.67 12.36
N SER A 93 1.03 -7.42 11.56
CA SER A 93 1.33 -7.59 10.12
C SER A 93 1.20 -6.29 9.36
N ASN A 94 0.19 -5.47 9.65
CA ASN A 94 0.04 -4.15 9.05
C ASN A 94 1.17 -3.21 9.47
N TRP A 95 1.57 -3.22 10.74
CA TRP A 95 2.73 -2.46 11.20
C TRP A 95 4.00 -2.89 10.47
N PHE A 96 4.29 -4.19 10.41
CA PHE A 96 5.48 -4.73 9.75
C PHE A 96 5.49 -4.40 8.25
N GLN A 97 4.36 -4.64 7.57
CA GLN A 97 4.18 -4.29 6.16
C GLN A 97 4.56 -2.83 5.89
N TRP A 98 3.98 -1.90 6.65
CA TRP A 98 4.21 -0.48 6.42
C TRP A 98 5.63 -0.02 6.77
N VAL A 99 6.26 -0.64 7.74
CA VAL A 99 7.69 -0.39 8.01
C VAL A 99 8.53 -0.86 6.84
N ILE A 100 8.30 -2.06 6.32
CA ILE A 100 9.05 -2.61 5.18
C ILE A 100 8.78 -1.81 3.89
N VAL A 101 7.52 -1.48 3.61
CA VAL A 101 7.18 -0.60 2.47
C VAL A 101 7.87 0.77 2.64
N GLY A 102 7.81 1.38 3.81
CA GLY A 102 8.49 2.65 4.08
C GLY A 102 10.00 2.56 3.89
N MET A 103 10.65 1.45 4.28
CA MET A 103 12.07 1.21 3.97
C MET A 103 12.31 1.21 2.46
N SER A 104 11.49 0.50 1.68
CA SER A 104 11.63 0.44 0.22
C SER A 104 11.40 1.80 -0.45
N GLU A 105 10.47 2.60 0.07
CA GLU A 105 10.23 3.97 -0.39
C GLU A 105 11.46 4.87 -0.14
N ILE A 106 12.08 4.78 1.03
CA ILE A 106 13.31 5.53 1.38
C ILE A 106 14.48 5.10 0.47
N ILE A 107 14.64 3.80 0.22
CA ILE A 107 15.65 3.27 -0.70
C ILE A 107 15.43 3.82 -2.11
N ALA A 108 14.18 3.86 -2.57
CA ALA A 108 13.82 4.41 -3.87
C ALA A 108 14.11 5.92 -3.97
N VAL A 109 13.80 6.71 -2.93
CA VAL A 109 14.17 8.15 -2.89
C VAL A 109 15.66 8.31 -3.12
N GLY A 110 16.49 7.50 -2.46
CA GLY A 110 17.94 7.53 -2.65
C GLY A 110 18.36 7.24 -4.09
N ALA A 111 17.81 6.18 -4.69
CA ALA A 111 18.12 5.78 -6.05
C ALA A 111 17.68 6.82 -7.08
N TYR A 112 16.49 7.42 -6.91
CA TYR A 112 15.99 8.45 -7.82
C TYR A 112 16.72 9.80 -7.69
N MET A 113 17.24 10.16 -6.51
CA MET A 113 18.06 11.34 -6.31
C MET A 113 19.41 11.27 -7.03
N GLN A 114 19.96 10.06 -7.23
CA GLN A 114 21.20 9.87 -8.00
C GLN A 114 21.05 10.23 -9.49
N TYR A 115 19.83 10.35 -10.01
CA TYR A 115 19.59 10.86 -11.35
C TYR A 115 20.17 12.28 -11.55
N TRP A 116 19.99 13.16 -10.56
CA TRP A 116 20.54 14.53 -10.62
C TRP A 116 21.91 14.66 -9.97
N PHE A 117 22.18 13.81 -8.98
CA PHE A 117 23.39 13.85 -8.16
C PHE A 117 24.08 12.48 -8.12
N PRO A 118 24.72 12.02 -9.23
CA PRO A 118 25.29 10.67 -9.31
C PRO A 118 26.34 10.35 -8.24
N GLY A 119 27.04 11.39 -7.72
CA GLY A 119 28.02 11.22 -6.65
C GLY A 119 27.45 11.22 -5.23
N LEU A 120 26.14 11.46 -5.06
CA LEU A 120 25.52 11.50 -3.74
C LEU A 120 25.24 10.08 -3.25
N PRO A 121 25.75 9.67 -2.06
CA PRO A 121 25.40 8.39 -1.48
C PRO A 121 23.88 8.24 -1.29
N ALA A 122 23.30 7.15 -1.79
CA ALA A 122 21.83 6.95 -1.83
C ALA A 122 21.15 7.02 -0.44
N TRP A 123 21.87 6.68 0.64
CA TRP A 123 21.32 6.73 2.00
C TRP A 123 21.05 8.15 2.50
N ILE A 124 21.79 9.19 2.01
CA ILE A 124 21.64 10.59 2.47
C ILE A 124 20.24 11.14 2.17
N PRO A 125 19.73 11.10 0.92
CA PRO A 125 18.36 11.52 0.64
C PRO A 125 17.32 10.71 1.43
N GLY A 126 17.62 9.43 1.70
CA GLY A 126 16.76 8.58 2.54
C GLY A 126 16.63 9.09 3.97
N VAL A 127 17.76 9.49 4.61
CA VAL A 127 17.75 10.13 5.94
C VAL A 127 16.93 11.42 5.92
N ILE A 128 17.16 12.27 4.94
CA ILE A 128 16.44 13.55 4.81
C ILE A 128 14.94 13.32 4.70
N ALA A 129 14.50 12.39 3.82
CA ALA A 129 13.10 12.04 3.66
C ALA A 129 12.50 11.49 4.97
N MET A 130 13.19 10.57 5.64
CA MET A 130 12.77 10.01 6.92
C MET A 130 12.57 11.07 8.00
N VAL A 131 13.51 12.03 8.11
CA VAL A 131 13.44 13.11 9.11
C VAL A 131 12.28 14.06 8.79
N ILE A 132 12.10 14.47 7.54
CA ILE A 132 11.01 15.37 7.13
C ILE A 132 9.65 14.72 7.39
N LEU A 133 9.45 13.49 6.93
CA LEU A 133 8.17 12.80 7.05
C LEU A 133 7.88 12.39 8.50
N GLY A 134 8.91 11.95 9.24
CA GLY A 134 8.82 11.66 10.65
C GLY A 134 8.39 12.89 11.47
N ALA A 135 9.04 14.03 11.24
CA ALA A 135 8.68 15.30 11.88
C ALA A 135 7.24 15.70 11.53
N ALA A 136 6.86 15.65 10.25
CA ALA A 136 5.51 16.00 9.81
C ALA A 136 4.42 15.16 10.52
N ASN A 137 4.66 13.85 10.65
CA ASN A 137 3.73 12.94 11.33
C ASN A 137 3.70 13.14 12.84
N LEU A 138 4.81 13.57 13.47
CA LEU A 138 4.87 13.87 14.90
C LEU A 138 4.20 15.21 15.26
N ILE A 139 4.17 16.18 14.32
CA ILE A 139 3.60 17.50 14.54
C ILE A 139 2.07 17.42 14.68
N SER A 140 1.38 16.92 13.67
CA SER A 140 -0.10 16.81 13.72
C SER A 140 -0.68 15.91 12.62
N VAL A 141 -1.92 15.43 12.87
CA VAL A 141 -2.73 14.71 11.88
C VAL A 141 -3.05 15.60 10.66
N LYS A 142 -3.22 16.90 10.86
CA LYS A 142 -3.44 17.85 9.76
C LYS A 142 -2.21 17.98 8.87
N SER A 143 -1.02 18.02 9.46
CA SER A 143 0.25 18.06 8.73
C SER A 143 0.40 16.83 7.83
N PHE A 144 0.16 15.63 8.37
CA PHE A 144 0.09 14.41 7.56
C PHE A 144 -0.87 14.55 6.38
N GLY A 145 -2.10 15.00 6.63
CA GLY A 145 -3.14 15.15 5.59
C GLY A 145 -2.75 16.12 4.49
N GLU A 146 -2.13 17.27 4.82
CA GLU A 146 -1.68 18.25 3.82
C GLU A 146 -0.52 17.70 2.95
N PHE A 147 0.48 17.05 3.55
CA PHE A 147 1.55 16.41 2.78
C PHE A 147 0.98 15.36 1.82
N GLU A 148 0.10 14.50 2.32
CA GLU A 148 -0.50 13.44 1.50
C GLU A 148 -1.39 14.00 0.38
N PHE A 149 -2.13 15.08 0.64
CA PHE A 149 -2.94 15.75 -0.37
C PHE A 149 -2.09 16.23 -1.55
N TRP A 150 -1.00 16.96 -1.28
CA TRP A 150 -0.15 17.51 -2.33
C TRP A 150 0.65 16.42 -3.07
N PHE A 151 1.22 15.48 -2.34
CA PHE A 151 1.93 14.36 -2.97
C PHE A 151 1.00 13.51 -3.84
N ALA A 152 -0.21 13.22 -3.39
CA ALA A 152 -1.21 12.50 -4.17
C ALA A 152 -1.64 13.29 -5.41
N MET A 153 -1.86 14.60 -5.28
CA MET A 153 -2.23 15.45 -6.40
C MET A 153 -1.16 15.45 -7.49
N ILE A 154 0.12 15.62 -7.12
CA ILE A 154 1.24 15.63 -8.05
C ILE A 154 1.29 14.33 -8.85
N LYS A 155 1.27 13.16 -8.17
CA LYS A 155 1.36 11.86 -8.86
C LYS A 155 0.13 11.54 -9.71
N ILE A 156 -1.08 11.88 -9.26
CA ILE A 156 -2.32 11.67 -10.03
C ILE A 156 -2.30 12.47 -11.32
N VAL A 157 -2.01 13.77 -11.24
CA VAL A 157 -1.95 14.65 -12.42
C VAL A 157 -0.88 14.16 -13.39
N THR A 158 0.29 13.79 -12.89
CA THR A 158 1.39 13.32 -13.74
C THR A 158 1.06 12.02 -14.46
N ILE A 159 0.47 11.03 -13.78
CA ILE A 159 0.09 9.77 -14.42
C ILE A 159 -0.99 10.03 -15.48
N LEU A 160 -1.97 10.88 -15.21
CA LEU A 160 -2.98 11.26 -16.20
C LEU A 160 -2.36 11.94 -17.43
N LEU A 161 -1.44 12.88 -17.22
CA LEU A 161 -0.71 13.52 -18.33
C LEU A 161 0.11 12.49 -19.12
N MET A 162 0.76 11.54 -18.45
CA MET A 162 1.49 10.46 -19.11
C MET A 162 0.55 9.59 -19.97
N ILE A 163 -0.61 9.22 -19.43
CA ILE A 163 -1.59 8.42 -20.15
C ILE A 163 -2.08 9.19 -21.39
N ILE A 164 -2.46 10.45 -21.24
CA ILE A 164 -2.93 11.30 -22.35
C ILE A 164 -1.84 11.45 -23.42
N ALA A 165 -0.62 11.81 -23.02
CA ALA A 165 0.50 11.96 -23.93
C ALA A 165 0.86 10.63 -24.63
N GLY A 166 0.83 9.51 -23.87
CA GLY A 166 1.07 8.18 -24.42
C GLY A 166 0.00 7.76 -25.44
N PHE A 167 -1.27 8.01 -25.17
CA PHE A 167 -2.33 7.78 -26.17
C PHE A 167 -2.13 8.65 -27.42
N GLY A 168 -1.73 9.93 -27.25
CA GLY A 168 -1.38 10.80 -28.34
C GLY A 168 -0.26 10.24 -29.21
N LEU A 169 0.78 9.71 -28.58
CA LEU A 169 1.94 9.10 -29.25
C LEU A 169 1.56 7.77 -29.95
N ILE A 170 0.79 6.90 -29.28
CA ILE A 170 0.40 5.58 -29.77
C ILE A 170 -0.52 5.68 -30.99
N PHE A 171 -1.54 6.52 -30.96
CA PHE A 171 -2.60 6.55 -31.96
C PHE A 171 -2.48 7.68 -32.98
N PHE A 172 -1.82 8.80 -32.61
CA PHE A 172 -1.76 10.01 -33.46
C PHE A 172 -0.34 10.43 -33.79
N GLY A 173 0.70 9.76 -33.28
CA GLY A 173 2.11 10.13 -33.52
C GLY A 173 2.51 11.51 -32.95
N ILE A 174 1.76 12.02 -31.95
CA ILE A 174 2.07 13.30 -31.33
C ILE A 174 3.42 13.19 -30.59
N GLY A 175 4.40 14.01 -30.99
CA GLY A 175 5.77 13.93 -30.48
C GLY A 175 6.69 12.95 -31.21
N ASN A 176 6.20 12.26 -32.25
CA ASN A 176 6.95 11.32 -33.07
C ASN A 176 6.86 11.65 -34.58
N GLY A 177 6.93 12.94 -34.91
CA GLY A 177 6.90 13.37 -36.32
C GLY A 177 5.59 13.09 -37.07
N GLY A 178 4.50 12.80 -36.36
CA GLY A 178 3.20 12.43 -36.94
C GLY A 178 3.04 10.92 -37.22
N GLU A 179 4.07 10.12 -36.98
CA GLU A 179 4.02 8.67 -37.15
C GLU A 179 3.52 8.00 -35.86
N ALA A 180 2.34 7.36 -35.92
CA ALA A 180 1.78 6.60 -34.82
C ALA A 180 2.64 5.37 -34.49
N ILE A 181 3.02 5.19 -33.21
CA ILE A 181 3.75 3.98 -32.79
C ILE A 181 2.89 2.72 -32.95
N GLY A 182 1.57 2.86 -32.81
CA GLY A 182 0.64 1.74 -32.82
C GLY A 182 0.79 0.83 -31.60
N ILE A 183 0.23 -0.37 -31.71
CA ILE A 183 0.16 -1.35 -30.61
C ILE A 183 1.05 -2.59 -30.86
N SER A 184 1.91 -2.56 -31.89
CA SER A 184 2.72 -3.71 -32.32
C SER A 184 3.67 -4.21 -31.23
N ASN A 185 4.19 -3.33 -30.36
CA ASN A 185 5.07 -3.70 -29.25
C ASN A 185 4.43 -4.69 -28.25
N LEU A 186 3.11 -4.83 -28.28
CA LEU A 186 2.43 -5.82 -27.44
C LEU A 186 2.67 -7.27 -27.94
N TRP A 187 3.13 -7.46 -29.19
CA TRP A 187 3.30 -8.78 -29.79
C TRP A 187 4.64 -8.99 -30.50
N SER A 188 5.29 -7.93 -30.96
CA SER A 188 6.46 -8.03 -31.85
C SER A 188 7.70 -8.64 -31.20
N ASN A 189 7.85 -8.52 -29.89
CA ASN A 189 9.05 -8.96 -29.17
C ASN A 189 8.81 -10.24 -28.34
N GLY A 190 8.52 -11.36 -28.98
CA GLY A 190 8.30 -12.65 -28.34
C GLY A 190 6.86 -12.90 -27.89
N GLY A 191 5.91 -12.09 -28.38
CA GLY A 191 4.48 -12.25 -28.12
C GLY A 191 3.98 -11.56 -26.84
N PHE A 192 2.74 -11.81 -26.47
CA PHE A 192 2.09 -11.18 -25.32
C PHE A 192 2.53 -11.76 -23.97
N PHE A 193 2.81 -13.09 -23.92
CA PHE A 193 3.26 -13.82 -22.72
C PHE A 193 4.72 -14.24 -22.87
N THR A 194 5.64 -13.29 -22.83
CA THR A 194 7.07 -13.54 -23.10
C THR A 194 7.77 -14.39 -22.04
N GLY A 195 7.36 -14.32 -20.78
CA GLY A 195 7.86 -15.15 -19.69
C GLY A 195 7.10 -16.45 -19.50
N GLY A 196 6.16 -16.79 -20.41
CA GLY A 196 5.30 -17.95 -20.27
C GLY A 196 4.41 -17.88 -19.01
N PHE A 197 3.87 -19.05 -18.64
CA PHE A 197 2.96 -19.14 -17.49
C PHE A 197 3.66 -18.85 -16.14
N SER A 198 4.91 -19.33 -15.98
CA SER A 198 5.69 -19.10 -14.77
C SER A 198 6.03 -17.63 -14.55
N GLY A 199 6.50 -16.93 -15.57
CA GLY A 199 6.79 -15.49 -15.50
C GLY A 199 5.57 -14.67 -15.15
N PHE A 200 4.39 -15.02 -15.69
CA PHE A 200 3.12 -14.38 -15.34
C PHE A 200 2.75 -14.58 -13.88
N PHE A 201 2.91 -15.80 -13.35
CA PHE A 201 2.67 -16.10 -11.94
C PHE A 201 3.61 -15.33 -11.01
N PHE A 202 4.89 -15.25 -11.36
CA PHE A 202 5.87 -14.51 -10.58
C PHE A 202 5.55 -13.02 -10.56
N ALA A 203 5.13 -12.47 -11.69
CA ALA A 203 4.71 -11.08 -11.77
C ALA A 203 3.53 -10.76 -10.84
N LEU A 204 2.57 -11.68 -10.67
CA LEU A 204 1.41 -11.48 -9.79
C LEU A 204 1.81 -11.15 -8.35
N SER A 205 2.91 -11.67 -7.81
CA SER A 205 3.35 -11.40 -6.44
C SER A 205 3.69 -9.92 -6.21
N LEU A 206 4.49 -9.33 -7.09
CA LEU A 206 4.82 -7.91 -7.03
C LEU A 206 3.63 -7.02 -7.43
N VAL A 207 2.82 -7.45 -8.39
CA VAL A 207 1.60 -6.75 -8.80
C VAL A 207 0.61 -6.66 -7.65
N VAL A 208 0.40 -7.74 -6.90
CA VAL A 208 -0.44 -7.73 -5.69
C VAL A 208 0.16 -6.82 -4.63
N GLY A 209 1.48 -6.83 -4.46
CA GLY A 209 2.20 -5.89 -3.60
C GLY A 209 1.95 -4.42 -3.98
N ALA A 210 1.87 -4.11 -5.28
CA ALA A 210 1.60 -2.74 -5.76
C ALA A 210 0.19 -2.23 -5.42
N TYR A 211 -0.74 -3.10 -5.01
CA TYR A 211 -2.06 -2.73 -4.50
C TYR A 211 -2.11 -2.59 -2.97
N GLN A 212 -1.05 -2.92 -2.24
CA GLN A 212 -1.00 -2.72 -0.79
C GLN A 212 -1.21 -1.24 -0.45
N GLY A 213 -1.91 -1.00 0.66
CA GLY A 213 -2.32 0.34 1.06
C GLY A 213 -3.77 0.68 0.68
N VAL A 214 -4.47 -0.12 -0.15
CA VAL A 214 -5.90 0.09 -0.42
C VAL A 214 -6.72 0.02 0.87
N GLU A 215 -6.31 -0.80 1.83
CA GLU A 215 -6.91 -0.96 3.14
C GLU A 215 -6.77 0.26 4.06
N LEU A 216 -5.87 1.19 3.74
CA LEU A 216 -5.70 2.46 4.47
C LEU A 216 -7.00 3.27 4.56
N ILE A 217 -7.86 3.16 3.54
CA ILE A 217 -9.21 3.75 3.55
C ILE A 217 -10.00 3.29 4.78
N GLY A 218 -9.84 2.03 5.19
CA GLY A 218 -10.50 1.48 6.37
C GLY A 218 -10.04 2.13 7.66
N ILE A 219 -8.75 2.45 7.78
CA ILE A 219 -8.15 3.10 8.95
C ILE A 219 -8.57 4.58 9.00
N THR A 220 -8.45 5.29 7.88
CA THR A 220 -8.78 6.72 7.78
C THR A 220 -10.28 7.00 7.92
N ALA A 221 -11.12 6.04 7.61
CA ALA A 221 -12.56 6.17 7.73
C ALA A 221 -13.03 6.42 9.17
N GLY A 222 -12.37 5.83 10.17
CA GLY A 222 -12.66 6.07 11.58
C GLY A 222 -12.39 7.52 12.00
N GLU A 223 -11.53 8.25 11.30
CA GLU A 223 -11.20 9.66 11.54
C GLU A 223 -11.95 10.64 10.61
N ALA A 224 -12.83 10.14 9.76
CA ALA A 224 -13.66 10.94 8.86
C ALA A 224 -14.83 11.63 9.58
N LYS A 225 -15.16 12.87 9.19
CA LYS A 225 -16.35 13.57 9.71
C LYS A 225 -17.67 12.86 9.36
N ASN A 226 -17.74 12.19 8.21
CA ASN A 226 -18.90 11.40 7.78
C ASN A 226 -18.43 10.04 7.20
N PRO A 227 -18.16 9.03 8.07
CA PRO A 227 -17.55 7.79 7.68
C PRO A 227 -18.31 7.03 6.59
N LYS A 228 -19.63 6.86 6.75
CA LYS A 228 -20.46 6.06 5.81
C LYS A 228 -20.39 6.60 4.38
N LYS A 229 -20.63 7.90 4.18
CA LYS A 229 -20.61 8.53 2.85
C LYS A 229 -19.22 8.54 2.23
N THR A 230 -18.20 8.82 3.03
CA THR A 230 -16.81 8.90 2.59
C THR A 230 -16.29 7.52 2.17
N LEU A 231 -16.53 6.48 2.99
CA LEU A 231 -16.17 5.09 2.69
C LEU A 231 -16.81 4.58 1.40
N THR A 232 -18.13 4.72 1.28
CA THR A 232 -18.87 4.23 0.11
C THR A 232 -18.29 4.83 -1.16
N ARG A 233 -18.06 6.15 -1.20
CA ARG A 233 -17.49 6.84 -2.36
C ARG A 233 -16.06 6.40 -2.63
N ALA A 234 -15.21 6.30 -1.61
CA ALA A 234 -13.82 5.90 -1.74
C ALA A 234 -13.68 4.48 -2.31
N ILE A 235 -14.48 3.53 -1.82
CA ILE A 235 -14.46 2.14 -2.30
C ILE A 235 -15.04 2.01 -3.71
N GLN A 236 -16.11 2.71 -4.03
CA GLN A 236 -16.65 2.73 -5.40
C GLN A 236 -15.66 3.31 -6.42
N SER A 237 -14.87 4.30 -6.01
CA SER A 237 -13.83 4.87 -6.87
C SER A 237 -12.63 3.94 -7.10
N THR A 238 -12.47 2.88 -6.30
CA THR A 238 -11.33 1.95 -6.40
C THR A 238 -11.26 1.28 -7.78
N ILE A 239 -12.40 0.90 -8.38
CA ILE A 239 -12.40 0.27 -9.70
C ILE A 239 -11.87 1.20 -10.80
N TRP A 240 -12.29 2.47 -10.78
CA TRP A 240 -11.80 3.47 -11.73
C TRP A 240 -10.32 3.77 -11.54
N ARG A 241 -9.87 3.78 -10.28
CA ARG A 241 -8.46 3.93 -9.93
C ARG A 241 -7.62 2.78 -10.50
N ILE A 242 -8.08 1.54 -10.35
CA ILE A 242 -7.41 0.37 -10.92
C ILE A 242 -7.32 0.48 -12.44
N LEU A 243 -8.43 0.75 -13.09
CA LEU A 243 -8.51 0.84 -14.55
C LEU A 243 -7.59 1.95 -15.10
N ILE A 244 -7.63 3.14 -14.54
CA ILE A 244 -6.92 4.30 -15.07
C ILE A 244 -5.44 4.25 -14.65
N PHE A 245 -5.15 4.21 -13.35
CA PHE A 245 -3.79 4.43 -12.85
C PHE A 245 -2.89 3.21 -12.94
N TYR A 246 -3.44 2.00 -12.90
CA TYR A 246 -2.65 0.79 -13.03
C TYR A 246 -2.70 0.26 -14.48
N ILE A 247 -3.85 -0.14 -14.97
CA ILE A 247 -3.96 -0.76 -16.30
C ILE A 247 -3.66 0.28 -17.41
N GLY A 248 -4.20 1.49 -17.31
CA GLY A 248 -3.95 2.55 -18.29
C GLY A 248 -2.48 2.98 -18.36
N ALA A 249 -1.84 3.16 -17.20
CA ALA A 249 -0.43 3.52 -17.16
C ALA A 249 0.47 2.40 -17.73
N ILE A 250 0.26 1.16 -17.30
CA ILE A 250 1.03 0.01 -17.78
C ILE A 250 0.79 -0.23 -19.27
N PHE A 251 -0.46 -0.10 -19.75
CA PHE A 251 -0.76 -0.18 -21.20
C PHE A 251 0.11 0.79 -22.00
N VAL A 252 0.15 2.06 -21.59
CA VAL A 252 0.97 3.08 -22.27
C VAL A 252 2.45 2.67 -22.26
N ILE A 253 2.97 2.28 -21.12
CA ILE A 253 4.40 1.93 -20.96
C ILE A 253 4.80 0.79 -21.89
N VAL A 254 4.09 -0.35 -21.87
CA VAL A 254 4.45 -1.55 -22.65
C VAL A 254 4.07 -1.44 -24.14
N THR A 255 3.27 -0.42 -24.51
CA THR A 255 2.94 -0.12 -25.90
C THR A 255 3.95 0.84 -26.52
N VAL A 256 4.39 1.86 -25.77
CA VAL A 256 5.35 2.87 -26.24
C VAL A 256 6.75 2.29 -26.37
N TYR A 257 7.13 1.39 -25.48
CA TYR A 257 8.44 0.73 -25.49
C TYR A 257 8.33 -0.78 -25.61
N PRO A 258 9.22 -1.42 -26.39
CA PRO A 258 9.45 -2.85 -26.31
C PRO A 258 9.79 -3.25 -24.87
N TRP A 259 9.15 -4.29 -24.36
CA TRP A 259 9.27 -4.71 -22.96
C TRP A 259 10.71 -5.09 -22.56
N ASP A 260 11.50 -5.64 -23.48
CA ASP A 260 12.89 -6.07 -23.29
C ASP A 260 13.85 -4.89 -23.06
N GLN A 261 13.53 -3.70 -23.56
CA GLN A 261 14.30 -2.48 -23.36
C GLN A 261 13.98 -1.80 -22.01
N LEU A 262 12.79 -1.99 -21.47
CA LEU A 262 12.34 -1.31 -20.25
C LEU A 262 13.15 -1.71 -19.01
N SER A 263 13.68 -2.93 -18.94
CA SER A 263 14.49 -3.40 -17.80
C SER A 263 15.85 -2.72 -17.68
N THR A 264 16.35 -2.12 -18.76
CA THR A 264 17.65 -1.46 -18.82
C THR A 264 17.58 0.07 -18.61
N ILE A 265 16.38 0.65 -18.67
CA ILE A 265 16.17 2.11 -18.71
C ILE A 265 15.92 2.73 -17.31
N GLY A 266 15.86 1.91 -16.25
CA GLY A 266 15.54 2.37 -14.89
C GLY A 266 14.04 2.45 -14.65
N SER A 267 13.46 3.65 -14.53
CA SER A 267 12.00 3.79 -14.38
C SER A 267 11.28 3.77 -15.73
N PRO A 268 10.36 2.83 -15.99
CA PRO A 268 9.55 2.81 -17.21
C PRO A 268 8.76 4.10 -17.44
N PHE A 269 8.33 4.74 -16.36
CA PHE A 269 7.61 6.02 -16.41
C PHE A 269 8.50 7.15 -16.94
N VAL A 270 9.73 7.26 -16.42
CA VAL A 270 10.71 8.27 -16.88
C VAL A 270 11.01 8.08 -18.37
N ALA A 271 11.24 6.83 -18.78
CA ALA A 271 11.52 6.49 -20.17
C ALA A 271 10.38 6.89 -21.13
N THR A 272 9.14 6.58 -20.76
CA THR A 272 7.97 6.89 -21.59
C THR A 272 7.83 8.38 -21.88
N PHE A 273 8.08 9.26 -20.89
CA PHE A 273 8.05 10.70 -21.10
C PHE A 273 9.23 11.22 -21.94
N ALA A 274 10.41 10.65 -21.78
CA ALA A 274 11.58 11.04 -22.60
C ALA A 274 11.31 10.81 -24.10
N LYS A 275 10.57 9.75 -24.46
CA LYS A 275 10.25 9.42 -25.85
C LYS A 275 9.24 10.39 -26.49
N VAL A 276 8.41 11.07 -25.69
CA VAL A 276 7.48 12.11 -26.20
C VAL A 276 8.21 13.39 -26.60
N GLY A 277 9.56 13.42 -26.54
CA GLY A 277 10.39 14.55 -27.00
C GLY A 277 10.56 15.67 -25.98
N ILE A 278 10.10 15.49 -24.74
CA ILE A 278 10.24 16.47 -23.67
C ILE A 278 11.44 16.06 -22.79
N THR A 279 12.64 16.47 -23.17
CA THR A 279 13.87 16.14 -22.40
C THR A 279 13.84 16.64 -20.95
N ALA A 280 13.19 17.76 -20.68
CA ALA A 280 12.93 18.26 -19.33
C ALA A 280 11.94 17.36 -18.55
N ALA A 281 11.13 16.55 -19.24
CA ALA A 281 10.16 15.67 -18.60
C ALA A 281 10.82 14.54 -17.80
N ALA A 282 11.99 14.05 -18.20
CA ALA A 282 12.69 13.01 -17.46
C ALA A 282 13.01 13.44 -16.02
N GLY A 283 13.52 14.66 -15.83
CA GLY A 283 13.76 15.23 -14.49
C GLY A 283 12.46 15.47 -13.72
N LEU A 284 11.43 16.02 -14.38
CA LEU A 284 10.14 16.25 -13.75
C LEU A 284 9.50 14.94 -13.27
N ILE A 285 9.50 13.90 -14.09
CA ILE A 285 8.96 12.59 -13.71
C ILE A 285 9.76 11.95 -12.59
N ASN A 286 11.08 12.08 -12.64
CA ASN A 286 11.93 11.60 -11.55
C ASN A 286 11.56 12.27 -10.21
N PHE A 287 11.30 13.59 -10.23
CA PHE A 287 10.76 14.31 -9.08
C PHE A 287 9.41 13.76 -8.63
N VAL A 288 8.51 13.47 -9.57
CA VAL A 288 7.18 12.90 -9.25
C VAL A 288 7.29 11.52 -8.62
N VAL A 289 8.21 10.67 -9.09
CA VAL A 289 8.43 9.36 -8.47
C VAL A 289 8.96 9.49 -7.04
N ILE A 290 9.86 10.45 -6.78
CA ILE A 290 10.32 10.78 -5.42
C ILE A 290 9.13 11.23 -4.55
N THR A 291 8.28 12.13 -5.04
CA THR A 291 7.09 12.56 -4.26
C THR A 291 6.11 11.41 -4.03
N ALA A 292 6.00 10.47 -4.97
CA ALA A 292 5.19 9.26 -4.80
C ALA A 292 5.77 8.34 -3.72
N ALA A 293 7.08 8.14 -3.70
CA ALA A 293 7.79 7.41 -2.65
C ALA A 293 7.58 8.08 -1.28
N MET A 294 7.77 9.39 -1.20
CA MET A 294 7.53 10.15 0.04
C MET A 294 6.07 10.02 0.52
N SER A 295 5.08 10.02 -0.37
CA SER A 295 3.68 9.80 -0.04
C SER A 295 3.43 8.39 0.51
N GLY A 296 3.99 7.33 -0.11
CA GLY A 296 3.89 5.96 0.39
C GLY A 296 4.48 5.83 1.80
N CYS A 297 5.68 6.38 2.02
CA CYS A 297 6.32 6.41 3.33
C CYS A 297 5.49 7.20 4.37
N ASN A 298 4.96 8.38 4.00
CA ASN A 298 4.10 9.21 4.86
C ASN A 298 2.85 8.46 5.32
N SER A 299 2.16 7.79 4.39
CA SER A 299 0.99 6.96 4.67
C SER A 299 1.34 5.75 5.55
N GLY A 300 2.52 5.17 5.35
CA GLY A 300 3.05 4.07 6.17
C GLY A 300 3.28 4.48 7.62
N ILE A 301 3.94 5.61 7.87
CA ILE A 301 4.17 6.14 9.21
C ILE A 301 2.84 6.38 9.93
N TYR A 302 1.87 6.99 9.23
CA TYR A 302 0.55 7.25 9.75
C TYR A 302 -0.19 5.97 10.15
N SER A 303 -0.28 5.00 9.23
CA SER A 303 -1.03 3.75 9.41
C SER A 303 -0.43 2.87 10.50
N ALA A 304 0.86 2.59 10.40
CA ALA A 304 1.58 1.71 11.32
C ALA A 304 1.59 2.27 12.76
N GLY A 305 1.72 3.59 12.92
CA GLY A 305 1.64 4.24 14.23
C GLY A 305 0.28 4.03 14.91
N ARG A 306 -0.82 4.03 14.14
CA ARG A 306 -2.17 3.78 14.64
C ARG A 306 -2.44 2.33 14.97
N MET A 307 -1.83 1.41 14.23
CA MET A 307 -1.93 -0.01 14.56
C MET A 307 -1.26 -0.33 15.89
N LEU A 308 -0.09 0.24 16.18
CA LEU A 308 0.56 0.10 17.50
C LEU A 308 -0.29 0.71 18.62
N TYR A 309 -0.93 1.85 18.37
CA TYR A 309 -1.88 2.45 19.31
C TYR A 309 -3.06 1.52 19.58
N THR A 310 -3.68 0.97 18.53
CA THR A 310 -4.79 0.01 18.65
C THR A 310 -4.40 -1.23 19.44
N LEU A 311 -3.22 -1.78 19.19
CA LEU A 311 -2.68 -2.90 19.99
C LEU A 311 -2.52 -2.52 21.46
N GLY A 312 -2.03 -1.30 21.75
CA GLY A 312 -1.91 -0.78 23.10
C GLY A 312 -3.26 -0.68 23.82
N VAL A 313 -4.27 -0.10 23.15
CA VAL A 313 -5.65 0.03 23.65
C VAL A 313 -6.27 -1.34 23.95
N ASN A 314 -6.05 -2.31 23.08
CA ASN A 314 -6.56 -3.67 23.27
C ASN A 314 -5.77 -4.48 24.32
N GLY A 315 -4.80 -3.89 25.05
CA GLY A 315 -3.94 -4.60 26.00
C GLY A 315 -2.96 -5.57 25.35
N GLN A 316 -2.83 -5.50 24.03
CA GLN A 316 -2.04 -6.43 23.20
C GLN A 316 -0.62 -5.92 22.90
N ALA A 317 -0.30 -4.71 23.33
CA ALA A 317 1.04 -4.13 23.29
C ALA A 317 1.30 -3.32 24.56
N PRO A 318 2.57 -2.94 24.85
CA PRO A 318 2.90 -2.13 26.02
C PRO A 318 2.08 -0.83 26.11
N LYS A 319 1.65 -0.49 27.33
CA LYS A 319 0.79 0.66 27.63
C LYS A 319 1.32 2.01 27.08
N TYR A 320 2.64 2.17 26.94
CA TYR A 320 3.20 3.42 26.41
C TYR A 320 2.76 3.73 24.97
N PHE A 321 2.35 2.73 24.17
CA PHE A 321 1.80 2.95 22.84
C PHE A 321 0.42 3.65 22.84
N THR A 322 -0.28 3.67 23.98
CA THR A 322 -1.55 4.42 24.11
C THR A 322 -1.35 5.92 24.34
N LYS A 323 -0.10 6.38 24.52
CA LYS A 323 0.17 7.81 24.75
C LYS A 323 -0.04 8.62 23.48
N ILE A 324 -0.96 9.59 23.56
CA ILE A 324 -1.29 10.52 22.49
C ILE A 324 -0.69 11.89 22.81
N SER A 325 -0.08 12.55 21.82
CA SER A 325 0.42 13.92 21.94
C SER A 325 -0.72 14.93 22.10
N SER A 326 -0.39 16.18 22.47
CA SER A 326 -1.35 17.29 22.51
C SER A 326 -2.09 17.51 21.17
N ASN A 327 -1.47 17.12 20.08
CA ASN A 327 -1.98 17.27 18.72
C ASN A 327 -2.73 16.04 18.19
N GLY A 328 -2.98 15.02 19.04
CA GLY A 328 -3.77 13.84 18.68
C GLY A 328 -2.98 12.76 17.92
N VAL A 329 -1.64 12.77 18.01
CA VAL A 329 -0.76 11.80 17.34
C VAL A 329 -0.36 10.69 18.33
N PRO A 330 -0.39 9.39 17.95
CA PRO A 330 0.11 8.28 18.76
C PRO A 330 1.65 8.32 18.81
N LEU A 331 2.20 9.04 19.80
CA LEU A 331 3.61 9.43 19.85
C LEU A 331 4.58 8.26 19.73
N PHE A 332 4.46 7.27 20.63
CA PHE A 332 5.39 6.13 20.63
C PHE A 332 5.15 5.16 19.49
N GLY A 333 3.91 5.08 18.99
CA GLY A 333 3.61 4.33 17.76
C GLY A 333 4.35 4.91 16.56
N THR A 334 4.26 6.22 16.37
CA THR A 334 4.97 6.93 15.28
C THR A 334 6.49 6.82 15.42
N ILE A 335 7.04 6.99 16.62
CA ILE A 335 8.49 6.83 16.89
C ILE A 335 8.94 5.40 16.56
N GLY A 336 8.17 4.38 16.94
CA GLY A 336 8.49 2.98 16.66
C GLY A 336 8.58 2.68 15.16
N VAL A 337 7.75 3.34 14.33
CA VAL A 337 7.85 3.24 12.87
C VAL A 337 9.11 3.93 12.37
N ILE A 338 9.42 5.15 12.84
CA ILE A 338 10.61 5.90 12.42
C ILE A 338 11.89 5.10 12.74
N ILE A 339 11.95 4.44 13.90
CA ILE A 339 13.08 3.55 14.24
C ILE A 339 13.17 2.39 13.23
N GLY A 340 12.04 1.79 12.86
CA GLY A 340 12.00 0.78 11.80
C GLY A 340 12.56 1.31 10.47
N LEU A 341 12.15 2.51 10.06
CA LEU A 341 12.65 3.13 8.83
C LEU A 341 14.16 3.40 8.88
N ALA A 342 14.72 3.72 10.04
CA ALA A 342 16.16 3.91 10.20
C ALA A 342 16.96 2.64 9.86
N VAL A 343 16.39 1.44 10.10
CA VAL A 343 16.97 0.18 9.63
C VAL A 343 17.06 0.16 8.11
N GLY A 344 16.04 0.64 7.40
CA GLY A 344 16.06 0.76 5.93
C GLY A 344 17.18 1.68 5.43
N VAL A 345 17.45 2.78 6.14
CA VAL A 345 18.59 3.67 5.83
C VAL A 345 19.92 2.94 6.01
N VAL A 346 20.10 2.21 7.11
CA VAL A 346 21.31 1.41 7.34
C VAL A 346 21.49 0.34 6.27
N LEU A 347 20.42 -0.35 5.91
CA LEU A 347 20.43 -1.32 4.81
C LEU A 347 20.83 -0.66 3.48
N SER A 348 20.36 0.54 3.19
CA SER A 348 20.75 1.29 1.99
C SER A 348 22.24 1.65 1.97
N TYR A 349 22.88 1.78 3.13
CA TYR A 349 24.32 2.04 3.26
C TYR A 349 25.17 0.79 2.99
N ILE A 350 24.73 -0.39 3.49
CA ILE A 350 25.55 -1.62 3.46
C ILE A 350 25.20 -2.58 2.33
N ALA A 351 24.16 -2.31 1.55
CA ALA A 351 23.43 -3.33 0.83
C ALA A 351 23.77 -3.49 -0.67
N PRO A 352 23.44 -4.68 -1.24
CA PRO A 352 23.65 -5.03 -2.63
C PRO A 352 22.66 -4.34 -3.59
N LYS A 353 22.99 -4.40 -4.89
CA LYS A 353 22.27 -3.71 -5.98
C LYS A 353 20.75 -4.04 -6.09
N ASN A 354 20.27 -5.17 -5.57
CA ASN A 354 18.86 -5.61 -5.69
C ASN A 354 18.04 -5.40 -4.39
N LEU A 355 18.54 -4.59 -3.47
CA LEU A 355 17.91 -4.40 -2.16
C LEU A 355 16.42 -4.05 -2.23
N PHE A 356 16.04 -3.19 -3.18
CA PHE A 356 14.64 -2.76 -3.33
C PHE A 356 13.69 -3.96 -3.48
N VAL A 357 14.00 -4.91 -4.38
CA VAL A 357 13.13 -6.06 -4.64
C VAL A 357 13.01 -6.95 -3.41
N TYR A 358 14.11 -7.22 -2.71
CA TYR A 358 14.11 -8.02 -1.49
C TYR A 358 13.31 -7.38 -0.36
N VAL A 359 13.54 -6.10 -0.11
CA VAL A 359 12.81 -5.37 0.94
C VAL A 359 11.34 -5.25 0.56
N TYR A 360 11.02 -4.80 -0.65
CA TYR A 360 9.64 -4.62 -1.08
C TYR A 360 8.83 -5.92 -1.05
N SER A 361 9.37 -7.03 -1.57
CA SER A 361 8.67 -8.31 -1.57
C SER A 361 8.46 -8.90 -0.16
N ALA A 362 9.30 -8.54 0.83
CA ALA A 362 9.10 -8.94 2.22
C ALA A 362 7.82 -8.35 2.85
N SER A 363 7.25 -7.30 2.26
CA SER A 363 5.97 -6.73 2.70
C SER A 363 4.76 -7.54 2.22
N VAL A 364 4.90 -8.37 1.18
CA VAL A 364 3.76 -8.97 0.46
C VAL A 364 2.96 -9.91 1.35
N LEU A 365 3.58 -10.90 1.98
CA LEU A 365 2.87 -11.83 2.87
C LEU A 365 2.25 -11.12 4.08
N PRO A 366 2.97 -10.30 4.86
CA PRO A 366 2.36 -9.57 5.97
C PRO A 366 1.23 -8.65 5.52
N GLY A 367 1.37 -8.02 4.35
CA GLY A 367 0.32 -7.17 3.78
C GLY A 367 -0.94 -7.91 3.33
N MET A 368 -0.83 -9.20 3.01
CA MET A 368 -1.99 -10.05 2.69
C MET A 368 -2.75 -10.51 3.94
N VAL A 369 -2.12 -10.55 5.12
CA VAL A 369 -2.80 -10.98 6.37
C VAL A 369 -4.07 -10.18 6.65
N PRO A 370 -4.07 -8.82 6.61
CA PRO A 370 -5.30 -8.04 6.72
C PRO A 370 -6.37 -8.46 5.70
N TRP A 371 -5.98 -8.78 4.47
CA TRP A 371 -6.93 -9.15 3.42
C TRP A 371 -7.58 -10.51 3.67
N PHE A 372 -6.82 -11.52 4.11
CA PHE A 372 -7.40 -12.79 4.56
C PHE A 372 -8.38 -12.58 5.72
N VAL A 373 -7.98 -11.77 6.70
CA VAL A 373 -8.82 -11.49 7.87
C VAL A 373 -10.07 -10.72 7.48
N ILE A 374 -10.02 -9.75 6.57
CA ILE A 374 -11.18 -9.04 6.03
C ILE A 374 -12.17 -10.03 5.41
N LEU A 375 -11.70 -10.92 4.53
CA LEU A 375 -12.56 -11.88 3.82
C LEU A 375 -13.22 -12.88 4.76
N ILE A 376 -12.48 -13.43 5.71
CA ILE A 376 -13.00 -14.40 6.69
C ILE A 376 -13.96 -13.72 7.68
N SER A 377 -13.61 -12.53 8.17
CA SER A 377 -14.46 -11.74 9.07
C SER A 377 -15.78 -11.39 8.41
N GLN A 378 -15.78 -11.02 7.13
CA GLN A 378 -17.01 -10.65 6.41
C GLN A 378 -17.97 -11.84 6.24
N ILE A 379 -17.47 -13.05 6.02
CA ILE A 379 -18.32 -14.26 6.00
C ILE A 379 -19.03 -14.45 7.35
N ARG A 380 -18.28 -14.32 8.46
CA ARG A 380 -18.83 -14.48 9.82
C ARG A 380 -19.74 -13.31 10.20
N PHE A 381 -19.38 -12.08 9.83
CA PHE A 381 -20.19 -10.89 9.98
C PHE A 381 -21.58 -11.04 9.36
N ARG A 382 -21.65 -11.52 8.10
CA ARG A 382 -22.94 -11.79 7.44
C ARG A 382 -23.76 -12.84 8.16
N LYS A 383 -23.12 -13.90 8.66
CA LYS A 383 -23.80 -14.94 9.41
C LYS A 383 -24.39 -14.40 10.73
N GLU A 384 -23.66 -13.51 11.42
CA GLU A 384 -24.09 -12.91 12.68
C GLU A 384 -25.21 -11.87 12.45
N LYS A 385 -25.02 -10.99 11.44
CA LYS A 385 -25.99 -9.92 11.15
C LYS A 385 -27.29 -10.41 10.49
N GLY A 386 -27.28 -11.55 9.85
CA GLY A 386 -28.49 -12.22 9.35
C GLY A 386 -29.46 -11.29 8.61
N ALA A 387 -30.61 -11.01 9.24
CA ALA A 387 -31.68 -10.19 8.65
C ALA A 387 -31.28 -8.73 8.40
N GLU A 388 -30.40 -8.13 9.22
CA GLU A 388 -29.93 -6.76 9.05
C GLU A 388 -29.21 -6.57 7.69
N MET A 389 -28.67 -7.64 7.12
CA MET A 389 -28.03 -7.62 5.82
C MET A 389 -29.00 -7.46 4.65
N LYS A 390 -30.30 -7.69 4.83
CA LYS A 390 -31.28 -7.66 3.74
C LYS A 390 -31.30 -6.30 3.03
N ASP A 391 -31.29 -5.22 3.79
CA ASP A 391 -31.39 -3.85 3.29
C ASP A 391 -30.02 -3.12 3.27
N HIS A 392 -28.93 -3.84 3.41
CA HIS A 392 -27.60 -3.25 3.42
C HIS A 392 -27.25 -2.70 2.02
N PRO A 393 -27.00 -1.37 1.87
CA PRO A 393 -26.86 -0.72 0.56
C PRO A 393 -25.53 -1.00 -0.13
N PHE A 394 -24.55 -1.57 0.60
CA PHE A 394 -23.19 -1.72 0.14
C PHE A 394 -22.67 -3.17 0.27
N LYS A 395 -23.42 -4.13 -0.25
CA LYS A 395 -23.06 -5.56 -0.17
C LYS A 395 -21.90 -5.92 -1.09
N MET A 396 -21.05 -6.84 -0.63
CA MET A 396 -20.09 -7.51 -1.50
C MET A 396 -20.83 -8.42 -2.48
N PRO A 397 -20.59 -8.30 -3.81
CA PRO A 397 -21.26 -9.13 -4.82
C PRO A 397 -20.91 -10.60 -4.67
N PHE A 398 -21.88 -11.49 -4.87
CA PHE A 398 -21.73 -12.94 -4.92
C PHE A 398 -21.03 -13.59 -3.70
N ALA A 399 -20.95 -12.89 -2.55
CA ALA A 399 -20.41 -13.50 -1.34
C ALA A 399 -21.37 -14.64 -0.82
N PRO A 400 -20.82 -15.77 -0.32
CA PRO A 400 -19.43 -15.99 0.05
C PRO A 400 -18.53 -16.56 -1.06
N VAL A 401 -19.04 -16.82 -2.28
CA VAL A 401 -18.24 -17.43 -3.35
C VAL A 401 -17.04 -16.56 -3.70
N THR A 402 -17.25 -15.26 -3.87
CA THR A 402 -16.17 -14.31 -4.17
C THR A 402 -15.13 -14.23 -3.07
N ASN A 403 -15.51 -14.45 -1.79
CA ASN A 403 -14.55 -14.54 -0.70
C ASN A 403 -13.61 -15.74 -0.87
N TYR A 404 -14.17 -16.92 -1.14
CA TYR A 404 -13.36 -18.14 -1.31
C TYR A 404 -12.47 -18.05 -2.55
N LEU A 405 -12.98 -17.53 -3.66
CA LEU A 405 -12.17 -17.30 -4.86
C LEU A 405 -11.03 -16.33 -4.60
N THR A 406 -11.29 -15.25 -3.86
CA THR A 406 -10.24 -14.27 -3.51
C THR A 406 -9.20 -14.89 -2.57
N ILE A 407 -9.62 -15.68 -1.58
CA ILE A 407 -8.70 -16.40 -0.70
C ILE A 407 -7.83 -17.38 -1.51
N ALA A 408 -8.44 -18.14 -2.42
CA ALA A 408 -7.70 -19.06 -3.30
C ALA A 408 -6.69 -18.32 -4.17
N PHE A 409 -7.07 -17.17 -4.74
CA PHE A 409 -6.16 -16.30 -5.49
C PHE A 409 -4.97 -15.83 -4.64
N LEU A 410 -5.20 -15.35 -3.42
CA LEU A 410 -4.12 -14.92 -2.54
C LEU A 410 -3.16 -16.07 -2.18
N ILE A 411 -3.71 -17.27 -1.91
CA ILE A 411 -2.90 -18.48 -1.66
C ILE A 411 -2.07 -18.83 -2.90
N MET A 412 -2.67 -18.79 -4.08
CA MET A 412 -1.98 -19.04 -5.35
C MET A 412 -0.79 -18.07 -5.54
N VAL A 413 -0.97 -16.78 -5.22
CA VAL A 413 0.12 -15.79 -5.29
C VAL A 413 1.26 -16.16 -4.33
N LEU A 414 0.95 -16.56 -3.09
CA LEU A 414 1.98 -17.00 -2.12
C LEU A 414 2.72 -18.26 -2.60
N ILE A 415 2.01 -19.21 -3.24
CA ILE A 415 2.65 -20.37 -3.88
C ILE A 415 3.60 -19.92 -4.99
N GLY A 416 3.19 -18.95 -5.83
CA GLY A 416 4.05 -18.38 -6.86
C GLY A 416 5.34 -17.77 -6.29
N MET A 417 5.26 -17.06 -5.16
CA MET A 417 6.44 -16.50 -4.47
C MET A 417 7.45 -17.58 -4.03
N TRP A 418 6.99 -18.77 -3.68
CA TRP A 418 7.86 -19.86 -3.26
C TRP A 418 8.75 -20.37 -4.40
N PHE A 419 8.22 -20.40 -5.61
CA PHE A 419 8.93 -20.91 -6.79
C PHE A 419 9.81 -19.86 -7.51
N ASN A 420 9.80 -18.61 -7.07
CA ASN A 420 10.65 -17.55 -7.60
C ASN A 420 11.77 -17.25 -6.60
N ASP A 421 13.03 -17.39 -7.01
CA ASP A 421 14.20 -17.20 -6.15
C ASP A 421 14.31 -15.77 -5.59
N ASP A 422 13.90 -14.74 -6.36
CA ASP A 422 13.93 -13.34 -5.94
C ASP A 422 12.91 -13.04 -4.82
N THR A 423 11.83 -13.82 -4.71
CA THR A 423 10.75 -13.57 -3.73
C THR A 423 10.65 -14.64 -2.64
N ARG A 424 11.29 -15.81 -2.82
CA ARG A 424 11.26 -16.92 -1.84
C ARG A 424 11.79 -16.52 -0.47
N ILE A 425 12.94 -15.85 -0.42
CA ILE A 425 13.53 -15.41 0.85
C ILE A 425 12.60 -14.44 1.59
N SER A 426 11.94 -13.56 0.83
CA SER A 426 10.99 -12.60 1.37
C SER A 426 9.74 -13.26 1.94
N LEU A 427 9.27 -14.32 1.30
CA LEU A 427 8.17 -15.15 1.82
C LEU A 427 8.58 -15.83 3.13
N VAL A 428 9.80 -16.39 3.21
CA VAL A 428 10.34 -17.00 4.44
C VAL A 428 10.42 -15.98 5.57
N VAL A 429 10.90 -14.75 5.30
CA VAL A 429 10.93 -13.66 6.29
C VAL A 429 9.53 -13.37 6.81
N GLY A 430 8.52 -13.31 5.94
CA GLY A 430 7.13 -13.11 6.32
C GLY A 430 6.60 -14.26 7.19
N ILE A 431 6.89 -15.52 6.85
CA ILE A 431 6.48 -16.69 7.63
C ILE A 431 7.12 -16.67 9.02
N VAL A 432 8.43 -16.41 9.11
CA VAL A 432 9.15 -16.29 10.39
C VAL A 432 8.55 -15.18 11.25
N PHE A 433 8.26 -14.02 10.66
CA PHE A 433 7.59 -12.93 11.35
C PHE A 433 6.24 -13.36 11.94
N LEU A 434 5.39 -14.02 11.14
CA LEU A 434 4.08 -14.52 11.62
C LEU A 434 4.21 -15.57 12.71
N ALA A 435 5.22 -16.43 12.63
CA ALA A 435 5.53 -17.40 13.68
C ALA A 435 5.93 -16.69 14.99
N ILE A 436 6.80 -15.69 14.94
CA ILE A 436 7.20 -14.89 16.10
C ILE A 436 5.99 -14.20 16.73
N VAL A 437 5.13 -13.57 15.92
CA VAL A 437 3.91 -12.91 16.38
C VAL A 437 2.97 -13.92 17.05
N THR A 438 2.79 -15.10 16.46
CA THR A 438 1.94 -16.16 17.02
C THR A 438 2.49 -16.68 18.34
N ILE A 439 3.79 -16.99 18.40
CA ILE A 439 4.48 -17.42 19.64
C ILE A 439 4.34 -16.37 20.73
N SER A 440 4.57 -15.09 20.40
CA SER A 440 4.45 -13.99 21.36
C SER A 440 3.04 -13.87 21.94
N PHE A 441 1.99 -14.08 21.13
CA PHE A 441 0.60 -14.06 21.59
C PHE A 441 0.35 -15.06 22.71
N TYR A 442 0.81 -16.31 22.55
CA TYR A 442 0.64 -17.35 23.54
C TYR A 442 1.60 -17.23 24.71
N ALA A 443 2.89 -16.96 24.45
CA ALA A 443 3.92 -16.86 25.48
C ALA A 443 3.65 -15.73 26.49
N PHE A 444 3.13 -14.58 26.03
CA PHE A 444 2.79 -13.46 26.89
C PHE A 444 1.33 -13.45 27.37
N GLY A 445 0.55 -14.50 27.08
CA GLY A 445 -0.84 -14.62 27.49
C GLY A 445 -1.75 -13.48 26.98
N ILE A 446 -1.45 -12.94 25.80
CA ILE A 446 -2.12 -11.76 25.24
C ILE A 446 -3.63 -11.99 25.11
N GLY A 447 -4.06 -13.18 24.71
CA GLY A 447 -5.48 -13.50 24.53
C GLY A 447 -6.32 -13.48 25.82
N LYS A 448 -5.69 -13.45 26.99
CA LYS A 448 -6.35 -13.37 28.30
C LYS A 448 -6.44 -11.95 28.85
N ARG A 449 -5.79 -10.98 28.17
CA ARG A 449 -5.77 -9.58 28.62
C ARG A 449 -7.05 -8.89 28.21
N ALA A 450 -7.66 -8.16 29.16
CA ALA A 450 -8.78 -7.27 28.86
C ALA A 450 -8.27 -6.02 28.10
N PRO A 451 -9.08 -5.44 27.22
CA PRO A 451 -8.81 -4.10 26.70
C PRO A 451 -8.59 -3.11 27.84
N LEU A 452 -7.70 -2.18 27.66
CA LEU A 452 -7.46 -1.11 28.65
C LEU A 452 -8.71 -0.20 28.71
N ASP A 453 -9.27 -0.02 29.89
CA ASP A 453 -10.29 0.98 30.12
C ASP A 453 -9.62 2.37 30.22
N ILE A 454 -9.42 2.99 29.06
CA ILE A 454 -8.73 4.28 28.94
C ILE A 454 -9.48 5.39 29.68
N GLN A 455 -10.78 5.25 29.91
CA GLN A 455 -11.57 6.25 30.63
C GLN A 455 -11.28 6.22 32.14
N ASN A 456 -11.18 5.05 32.74
CA ASN A 456 -10.90 4.90 34.19
C ASN A 456 -9.44 5.20 34.57
N ASP A 457 -8.48 4.82 33.70
CA ASP A 457 -7.05 5.08 33.99
C ASP A 457 -6.68 6.57 33.91
N GLN A 458 -7.46 7.38 33.24
CA GLN A 458 -7.24 8.85 33.18
C GLN A 458 -7.80 9.58 34.41
N GLU A 459 -8.83 9.08 35.05
CA GLU A 459 -9.34 9.60 36.32
C GLU A 459 -8.39 9.30 37.48
N ILE A 460 -7.71 8.15 37.48
CA ILE A 460 -6.75 7.77 38.52
C ILE A 460 -5.44 8.57 38.41
N SER A 461 -5.02 8.95 37.20
CA SER A 461 -3.79 9.76 37.00
C SER A 461 -4.00 11.26 37.16
N SER A 462 -5.24 11.72 37.36
CA SER A 462 -5.61 13.12 37.60
C SER A 462 -5.87 13.44 39.09
N LYS A 463 -5.84 12.43 39.96
CA LYS A 463 -5.80 12.54 41.42
C LYS A 463 -4.36 12.39 41.91
#